data_e2fd2258b472ffd07175c909993576f7
#
_entry.id   e2fd2258b472ffd07175c909993576f7
#
_cell.length_a   1.000
_cell.length_b   1.000
_cell.length_c   1.000
_cell.angle_alpha   90.00
_cell.angle_beta   90.00
_cell.angle_gamma   90.00
#
_symmetry.space_group_name_H-M   'P 1'
#
loop_
_entity.id
_entity.type
_entity.pdbx_description
1 polymer ?
#
loop_
_entity_poly.entity_id
_entity_poly.type
_entity_poly.pdbx_seq_one_letter_code
_entity_poly.pdbx_strand_id
1 'polypeptide(L)'
;MANSASSTSEPLYTSWETVKIDFDDGIAWVTLNRPEKKNALSPTLNREMLQVLDALEVDDRCKVLVLTGAGESFSSGMDLKEYFKEVDKATPVEVMRVRRDSMAWQWRRLQTFPKPTIAMVNGWCFGGAFTPLCSCDLSICADEATFGLSEINWGIIPAGNVAKAFVDKVSPADAAYYMMTGETFDGKKANAMRLVNESVPRAQLRERTEALARKLMEKNPHVLWSVKDATRRLKSMSWDEAEDYLYAKAQATYSTDPEQGRKKGMDQFLEEKSYRPGLANYRRD
;
A
#
# COMPACT_ATOMS: atom_id res chain seq x y z
N MET A 1 36.96 27.61 15.21
CA MET A 1 36.76 27.38 13.76
C MET A 1 36.05 26.07 13.62
N ALA A 2 34.72 26.12 13.50
CA ALA A 2 33.90 24.94 13.35
C ALA A 2 33.69 24.70 11.84
N ASN A 3 34.19 23.56 11.36
CA ASN A 3 34.05 23.11 10.00
C ASN A 3 32.61 22.65 9.82
N SER A 4 31.78 23.42 9.13
CA SER A 4 30.47 22.99 8.62
C SER A 4 30.75 22.08 7.43
N ALA A 5 30.76 20.78 7.67
CA ALA A 5 30.65 19.79 6.59
C ALA A 5 29.25 19.91 5.97
N SER A 6 29.14 20.55 4.81
CA SER A 6 27.99 20.46 3.95
C SER A 6 27.91 19.02 3.44
N SER A 7 27.03 18.23 4.03
CA SER A 7 26.64 16.94 3.45
C SER A 7 25.85 17.23 2.17
N THR A 8 26.52 17.22 1.02
CA THR A 8 25.84 17.03 -0.25
C THR A 8 25.33 15.60 -0.27
N SER A 9 24.10 15.42 0.24
CA SER A 9 23.39 14.16 0.05
C SER A 9 23.18 13.97 -1.45
N GLU A 10 23.78 12.92 -2.01
CA GLU A 10 23.40 12.45 -3.35
C GLU A 10 21.87 12.41 -3.44
N PRO A 11 21.29 12.72 -4.61
CA PRO A 11 19.84 12.66 -4.75
C PRO A 11 19.38 11.25 -4.38
N LEU A 12 18.52 11.14 -3.38
CA LEU A 12 17.87 9.88 -2.93
C LEU A 12 17.17 9.13 -4.07
N TYR A 13 16.99 9.78 -5.21
CA TYR A 13 16.25 9.31 -6.35
C TYR A 13 17.17 9.21 -7.56
N THR A 14 17.46 7.96 -7.97
CA THR A 14 17.93 7.64 -9.31
C THR A 14 16.76 7.71 -10.29
N SER A 15 17.01 7.95 -11.57
CA SER A 15 15.97 7.80 -12.59
C SER A 15 15.62 6.33 -12.72
N TRP A 16 14.42 5.92 -12.29
CA TRP A 16 13.89 4.59 -12.55
C TRP A 16 13.26 4.52 -13.94
N GLU A 17 13.35 3.38 -14.57
CA GLU A 17 12.82 3.13 -15.91
C GLU A 17 11.31 2.84 -15.86
N THR A 18 10.90 2.05 -14.86
CA THR A 18 9.55 1.46 -14.79
C THR A 18 8.67 2.04 -13.68
N VAL A 19 9.20 2.99 -12.90
CA VAL A 19 8.49 3.65 -11.80
C VAL A 19 8.74 5.15 -11.87
N LYS A 20 7.70 5.94 -11.59
CA LYS A 20 7.80 7.40 -11.41
C LYS A 20 7.36 7.79 -10.01
N ILE A 21 7.96 8.85 -9.48
CA ILE A 21 7.58 9.45 -8.21
C ILE A 21 7.35 10.94 -8.43
N ASP A 22 6.17 11.39 -8.02
CA ASP A 22 5.82 12.79 -7.94
C ASP A 22 5.46 13.15 -6.51
N PHE A 23 5.87 14.33 -6.04
CA PHE A 23 5.51 14.81 -4.70
C PHE A 23 4.51 15.95 -4.80
N ASP A 24 3.50 15.89 -3.96
CA ASP A 24 2.47 16.90 -3.83
C ASP A 24 2.14 17.10 -2.33
N ASP A 25 2.74 18.11 -1.72
CA ASP A 25 2.48 18.53 -0.33
C ASP A 25 2.32 17.37 0.67
N GLY A 26 3.37 16.56 0.80
CA GLY A 26 3.41 15.41 1.71
C GLY A 26 2.91 14.09 1.12
N ILE A 27 2.34 14.09 -0.06
CA ILE A 27 1.90 12.89 -0.76
C ILE A 27 2.96 12.47 -1.77
N ALA A 28 3.49 11.27 -1.63
CA ALA A 28 4.35 10.64 -2.64
C ALA A 28 3.49 9.78 -3.57
N TRP A 29 3.32 10.24 -4.80
CA TRP A 29 2.62 9.51 -5.86
C TRP A 29 3.58 8.58 -6.56
N VAL A 30 3.51 7.30 -6.24
CA VAL A 30 4.32 6.24 -6.85
C VAL A 30 3.53 5.62 -7.99
N THR A 31 3.97 5.84 -9.21
CA THR A 31 3.28 5.40 -10.42
C THR A 31 4.06 4.26 -11.09
N LEU A 32 3.44 3.08 -11.20
CA LEU A 32 3.93 1.99 -12.04
C LEU A 32 3.88 2.47 -13.49
N ASN A 33 5.03 2.54 -14.18
CA ASN A 33 5.17 3.27 -15.44
C ASN A 33 5.66 2.39 -16.59
N ARG A 34 4.84 1.42 -16.96
CA ARG A 34 4.95 0.60 -18.17
C ARG A 34 3.60 0.55 -18.89
N PRO A 35 3.02 1.72 -19.28
CA PRO A 35 1.64 1.78 -19.80
C PRO A 35 1.44 0.92 -21.06
N GLU A 36 2.46 0.78 -21.91
CA GLU A 36 2.47 -0.07 -23.12
C GLU A 36 2.33 -1.57 -22.79
N LYS A 37 2.67 -1.96 -21.56
CA LYS A 37 2.51 -3.33 -21.00
C LYS A 37 1.42 -3.38 -19.94
N LYS A 38 0.53 -2.38 -19.87
CA LYS A 38 -0.49 -2.26 -18.84
C LYS A 38 0.10 -2.39 -17.43
N ASN A 39 1.29 -1.83 -17.23
CA ASN A 39 2.04 -1.84 -15.96
C ASN A 39 2.30 -3.24 -15.40
N ALA A 40 2.60 -4.20 -16.29
CA ALA A 40 2.97 -5.56 -15.91
C ALA A 40 4.22 -5.58 -15.03
N LEU A 41 4.18 -6.41 -13.98
CA LEU A 41 5.19 -6.52 -12.92
C LEU A 41 6.37 -7.36 -13.40
N SER A 42 7.39 -6.71 -13.99
CA SER A 42 8.63 -7.33 -14.43
C SER A 42 9.66 -7.45 -13.30
N PRO A 43 10.72 -8.27 -13.47
CA PRO A 43 11.84 -8.31 -12.52
C PRO A 43 12.50 -6.95 -12.29
N THR A 44 12.60 -6.10 -13.34
CA THR A 44 13.13 -4.73 -13.22
C THR A 44 12.22 -3.87 -12.35
N LEU A 45 10.91 -3.83 -12.63
CA LEU A 45 9.95 -3.08 -11.84
C LEU A 45 9.96 -3.54 -10.36
N ASN A 46 10.05 -4.84 -10.11
CA ASN A 46 10.11 -5.36 -8.74
C ASN A 46 11.35 -4.85 -7.97
N ARG A 47 12.52 -4.77 -8.62
CA ARG A 47 13.74 -4.22 -8.01
C ARG A 47 13.65 -2.72 -7.79
N GLU A 48 13.14 -1.98 -8.78
CA GLU A 48 12.98 -0.54 -8.67
C GLU A 48 11.99 -0.17 -7.55
N MET A 49 10.89 -0.90 -7.42
CA MET A 49 9.94 -0.68 -6.32
C MET A 49 10.56 -0.91 -4.95
N LEU A 50 11.51 -1.83 -4.77
CA LEU A 50 12.25 -1.98 -3.51
C LEU A 50 13.07 -0.73 -3.22
N GLN A 51 13.81 -0.22 -4.22
CA GLN A 51 14.61 1.01 -4.07
C GLN A 51 13.72 2.23 -3.79
N VAL A 52 12.58 2.33 -4.46
CA VAL A 52 11.58 3.38 -4.23
C VAL A 52 11.09 3.36 -2.79
N LEU A 53 10.72 2.19 -2.27
CA LEU A 53 10.25 2.06 -0.89
C LEU A 53 11.36 2.38 0.12
N ASP A 54 12.59 1.96 -0.14
CA ASP A 54 13.74 2.29 0.72
C ASP A 54 14.01 3.80 0.75
N ALA A 55 13.96 4.47 -0.40
CA ALA A 55 14.13 5.91 -0.50
C ALA A 55 13.00 6.69 0.20
N LEU A 56 11.73 6.31 -0.05
CA LEU A 56 10.58 6.99 0.53
C LEU A 56 10.41 6.75 2.03
N GLU A 57 10.95 5.66 2.55
CA GLU A 57 10.92 5.37 3.99
C GLU A 57 11.59 6.47 4.80
N VAL A 58 12.73 6.97 4.33
CA VAL A 58 13.55 7.98 5.01
C VAL A 58 13.33 9.42 4.51
N ASP A 59 12.56 9.61 3.44
CA ASP A 59 12.30 10.95 2.89
C ASP A 59 11.16 11.65 3.64
N ASP A 60 11.48 12.75 4.31
CA ASP A 60 10.52 13.55 5.07
C ASP A 60 9.44 14.23 4.22
N ARG A 61 9.64 14.36 2.91
CA ARG A 61 8.62 14.85 1.98
C ARG A 61 7.48 13.85 1.78
N CYS A 62 7.73 12.57 2.00
CA CYS A 62 6.70 11.54 1.98
C CYS A 62 6.05 11.45 3.37
N LYS A 63 4.80 11.85 3.50
CA LYS A 63 3.96 11.60 4.68
C LYS A 63 2.94 10.48 4.43
N VAL A 64 2.49 10.35 3.19
CA VAL A 64 1.59 9.28 2.70
C VAL A 64 2.10 8.83 1.33
N LEU A 65 2.15 7.52 1.12
CA LEU A 65 2.46 6.92 -0.18
C LEU A 65 1.16 6.55 -0.90
N VAL A 66 0.98 7.02 -2.13
CA VAL A 66 -0.11 6.59 -3.02
C VAL A 66 0.49 5.78 -4.17
N LEU A 67 0.10 4.52 -4.27
CA LEU A 67 0.49 3.61 -5.36
C LEU A 67 -0.58 3.60 -6.45
N THR A 68 -0.19 3.84 -7.69
CA THR A 68 -1.09 3.83 -8.85
C THR A 68 -0.38 3.33 -10.11
N GLY A 69 -1.06 3.28 -11.24
CA GLY A 69 -0.49 2.91 -12.53
C GLY A 69 -0.63 4.02 -13.58
N ALA A 70 0.33 4.12 -14.48
CA ALA A 70 0.27 5.02 -15.62
C ALA A 70 -0.80 4.59 -16.63
N GLY A 71 -1.46 5.57 -17.27
CA GLY A 71 -2.47 5.33 -18.28
C GLY A 71 -3.76 4.72 -17.72
N GLU A 72 -4.27 3.69 -18.39
CA GLU A 72 -5.59 3.11 -18.11
C GLU A 72 -5.56 1.86 -17.21
N SER A 73 -4.41 1.55 -16.60
CA SER A 73 -4.24 0.33 -15.80
C SER A 73 -3.55 0.64 -14.49
N PHE A 74 -4.00 0.02 -13.42
CA PHE A 74 -3.20 -0.11 -12.21
C PHE A 74 -2.04 -1.07 -12.51
N SER A 75 -2.34 -2.33 -12.79
CA SER A 75 -1.38 -3.32 -13.30
C SER A 75 -2.11 -4.53 -13.87
N SER A 76 -1.60 -5.10 -14.95
CA SER A 76 -2.07 -6.36 -15.52
C SER A 76 -1.54 -7.62 -14.81
N GLY A 77 -0.85 -7.45 -13.67
CA GLY A 77 -0.25 -8.56 -12.95
C GLY A 77 1.18 -8.86 -13.39
N MET A 78 1.65 -10.09 -13.14
CA MET A 78 3.02 -10.47 -13.46
C MET A 78 3.27 -10.48 -14.97
N ASP A 79 4.44 -10.00 -15.40
CA ASP A 79 4.84 -10.01 -16.80
C ASP A 79 5.07 -11.46 -17.26
N LEU A 80 4.18 -11.95 -18.16
CA LEU A 80 4.22 -13.35 -18.61
C LEU A 80 5.51 -13.71 -19.35
N LYS A 81 6.11 -12.74 -20.02
CA LYS A 81 7.36 -12.96 -20.75
C LYS A 81 8.56 -12.86 -19.83
N GLU A 82 8.72 -11.72 -19.15
CA GLU A 82 9.93 -11.42 -18.39
C GLU A 82 9.97 -12.14 -17.04
N TYR A 83 8.82 -12.30 -16.37
CA TYR A 83 8.77 -12.92 -15.04
C TYR A 83 8.62 -14.45 -15.06
N PHE A 84 7.95 -15.02 -16.08
CA PHE A 84 7.79 -16.48 -16.20
C PHE A 84 8.71 -17.04 -17.28
N LYS A 85 8.45 -16.77 -18.57
CA LYS A 85 9.13 -17.45 -19.69
C LYS A 85 10.65 -17.26 -19.70
N GLU A 86 11.14 -16.08 -19.32
CA GLU A 86 12.59 -15.81 -19.27
C GLU A 86 13.21 -16.33 -17.98
N VAL A 87 12.52 -16.14 -16.83
CA VAL A 87 12.99 -16.61 -15.54
C VAL A 87 13.04 -18.14 -15.45
N ASP A 88 12.13 -18.87 -16.11
CA ASP A 88 12.16 -20.33 -16.17
C ASP A 88 13.42 -20.90 -16.82
N LYS A 89 14.15 -20.08 -17.60
CA LYS A 89 15.43 -20.43 -18.23
C LYS A 89 16.66 -20.01 -17.43
N ALA A 90 16.43 -19.26 -16.36
CA ALA A 90 17.50 -18.73 -15.52
C ALA A 90 18.02 -19.78 -14.53
N THR A 91 19.15 -19.49 -13.90
CA THR A 91 19.69 -20.34 -12.84
C THR A 91 18.74 -20.36 -11.62
N PRO A 92 18.74 -21.45 -10.83
CA PRO A 92 17.91 -21.53 -9.61
C PRO A 92 18.11 -20.34 -8.65
N VAL A 93 19.31 -19.79 -8.57
CA VAL A 93 19.62 -18.62 -7.72
C VAL A 93 18.97 -17.37 -8.28
N GLU A 94 18.97 -17.15 -9.58
CA GLU A 94 18.30 -16.03 -10.23
C GLU A 94 16.78 -16.13 -10.07
N VAL A 95 16.20 -17.32 -10.27
CA VAL A 95 14.77 -17.58 -10.04
C VAL A 95 14.39 -17.21 -8.60
N MET A 96 15.17 -17.68 -7.61
CA MET A 96 14.94 -17.36 -6.20
C MET A 96 15.03 -15.85 -5.93
N ARG A 97 16.01 -15.15 -6.53
CA ARG A 97 16.16 -13.70 -6.38
C ARG A 97 14.95 -12.96 -6.91
N VAL A 98 14.53 -13.25 -8.14
CA VAL A 98 13.36 -12.61 -8.76
C VAL A 98 12.08 -12.81 -7.95
N ARG A 99 11.84 -14.04 -7.47
CA ARG A 99 10.68 -14.34 -6.63
C ARG A 99 10.74 -13.63 -5.28
N ARG A 100 11.91 -13.60 -4.64
CA ARG A 100 12.12 -12.89 -3.38
C ARG A 100 11.87 -11.39 -3.54
N ASP A 101 12.43 -10.77 -4.56
CA ASP A 101 12.32 -9.32 -4.80
C ASP A 101 10.86 -8.94 -5.07
N SER A 102 10.15 -9.76 -5.85
CA SER A 102 8.71 -9.61 -6.09
C SER A 102 7.91 -9.63 -4.78
N MET A 103 8.07 -10.68 -3.96
CA MET A 103 7.33 -10.81 -2.70
C MET A 103 7.75 -9.78 -1.66
N ALA A 104 9.00 -9.33 -1.69
CA ALA A 104 9.51 -8.35 -0.74
C ALA A 104 8.76 -7.02 -0.86
N TRP A 105 8.62 -6.43 -2.05
CA TRP A 105 7.93 -5.15 -2.17
C TRP A 105 6.42 -5.26 -2.24
N GLN A 106 5.87 -6.25 -2.98
CA GLN A 106 4.42 -6.37 -3.20
C GLN A 106 3.66 -6.65 -1.90
N TRP A 107 4.33 -7.22 -0.93
CA TRP A 107 3.71 -7.59 0.33
C TRP A 107 4.45 -7.01 1.54
N ARG A 108 5.66 -7.55 1.88
CA ARG A 108 6.31 -7.24 3.17
C ARG A 108 6.58 -5.76 3.37
N ARG A 109 7.22 -5.12 2.40
CA ARG A 109 7.61 -3.72 2.49
C ARG A 109 6.39 -2.79 2.54
N LEU A 110 5.35 -3.02 1.73
CA LEU A 110 4.12 -2.24 1.79
C LEU A 110 3.41 -2.38 3.14
N GLN A 111 3.28 -3.60 3.65
CA GLN A 111 2.63 -3.84 4.95
C GLN A 111 3.42 -3.27 6.14
N THR A 112 4.74 -3.24 6.05
CA THR A 112 5.61 -2.72 7.11
C THR A 112 6.13 -1.32 6.85
N PHE A 113 5.71 -0.69 5.76
CA PHE A 113 6.11 0.68 5.43
C PHE A 113 5.66 1.64 6.54
N PRO A 114 6.56 2.48 7.11
CA PRO A 114 6.28 3.23 8.34
C PRO A 114 5.26 4.36 8.16
N LYS A 115 4.90 4.69 6.93
CA LYS A 115 3.93 5.72 6.58
C LYS A 115 2.67 5.09 6.00
N PRO A 116 1.50 5.74 6.03
CA PRO A 116 0.30 5.23 5.40
C PRO A 116 0.48 4.99 3.91
N THR A 117 -0.12 3.91 3.41
CA THR A 117 -0.11 3.55 2.00
C THR A 117 -1.53 3.45 1.46
N ILE A 118 -1.78 4.04 0.30
CA ILE A 118 -3.08 4.02 -0.38
C ILE A 118 -2.88 3.45 -1.78
N ALA A 119 -3.63 2.41 -2.14
CA ALA A 119 -3.73 1.97 -3.53
C ALA A 119 -4.83 2.77 -4.25
N MET A 120 -4.45 3.50 -5.29
CA MET A 120 -5.38 4.18 -6.20
C MET A 120 -5.52 3.37 -7.48
N VAL A 121 -6.60 2.58 -7.58
CA VAL A 121 -6.81 1.67 -8.73
C VAL A 121 -7.54 2.41 -9.83
N ASN A 122 -6.78 2.90 -10.80
CA ASN A 122 -7.26 3.73 -11.89
C ASN A 122 -7.85 2.94 -13.09
N GLY A 123 -7.73 1.61 -13.11
CA GLY A 123 -8.21 0.81 -14.23
C GLY A 123 -7.97 -0.69 -14.03
N TRP A 124 -7.36 -1.34 -15.01
CA TRP A 124 -7.12 -2.78 -15.00
C TRP A 124 -6.27 -3.20 -13.79
N CYS A 125 -6.77 -4.20 -13.04
CA CYS A 125 -6.09 -4.79 -11.89
C CYS A 125 -6.25 -6.31 -11.95
N PHE A 126 -5.20 -7.02 -12.40
CA PHE A 126 -5.28 -8.45 -12.67
C PHE A 126 -4.21 -9.26 -11.96
N GLY A 127 -4.52 -10.49 -11.58
CA GLY A 127 -3.58 -11.48 -11.08
C GLY A 127 -2.65 -10.95 -10.01
N GLY A 128 -1.32 -10.95 -10.30
CA GLY A 128 -0.28 -10.48 -9.37
C GLY A 128 -0.50 -9.07 -8.80
N ALA A 129 -1.30 -8.22 -9.46
CA ALA A 129 -1.60 -6.87 -8.99
C ALA A 129 -2.46 -6.83 -7.70
N PHE A 130 -3.16 -7.92 -7.38
CA PHE A 130 -3.92 -8.03 -6.13
C PHE A 130 -3.01 -8.03 -4.89
N THR A 131 -1.79 -8.53 -5.01
CA THR A 131 -0.86 -8.54 -3.88
C THR A 131 -0.52 -7.13 -3.40
N PRO A 132 0.01 -6.19 -4.22
CA PRO A 132 0.28 -4.83 -3.78
C PRO A 132 -1.00 -4.04 -3.46
N LEU A 133 -2.11 -4.25 -4.20
CA LEU A 133 -3.40 -3.65 -3.87
C LEU A 133 -3.82 -3.96 -2.43
N CYS A 134 -3.84 -5.24 -2.07
CA CYS A 134 -4.30 -5.69 -0.74
C CYS A 134 -3.27 -5.46 0.37
N SER A 135 -2.01 -5.20 0.02
CA SER A 135 -0.93 -4.92 0.97
C SER A 135 -0.82 -3.45 1.34
N CYS A 136 -1.40 -2.54 0.56
CA CYS A 136 -1.62 -1.17 0.99
C CYS A 136 -2.62 -1.13 2.16
N ASP A 137 -2.49 -0.11 3.01
CA ASP A 137 -3.36 0.04 4.18
C ASP A 137 -4.81 0.34 3.78
N LEU A 138 -4.97 1.22 2.81
CA LEU A 138 -6.25 1.66 2.27
C LEU A 138 -6.24 1.59 0.74
N SER A 139 -7.43 1.58 0.15
CA SER A 139 -7.57 1.51 -1.31
C SER A 139 -8.84 2.20 -1.80
N ILE A 140 -8.72 2.93 -2.90
CA ILE A 140 -9.83 3.53 -3.63
C ILE A 140 -9.70 3.11 -5.09
N CYS A 141 -10.81 2.80 -5.76
CA CYS A 141 -10.78 2.45 -7.17
C CYS A 141 -11.74 3.32 -7.99
N ALA A 142 -11.50 3.37 -9.30
CA ALA A 142 -12.49 3.88 -10.23
C ALA A 142 -13.68 2.90 -10.33
N ASP A 143 -14.90 3.42 -10.45
CA ASP A 143 -16.10 2.61 -10.72
C ASP A 143 -15.91 1.74 -11.98
N GLU A 144 -15.22 2.32 -12.98
CA GLU A 144 -14.92 1.70 -14.28
C GLU A 144 -13.67 0.81 -14.26
N ALA A 145 -13.00 0.66 -13.11
CA ALA A 145 -11.87 -0.26 -13.01
C ALA A 145 -12.34 -1.70 -13.21
N THR A 146 -11.48 -2.50 -13.83
CA THR A 146 -11.77 -3.91 -14.10
C THR A 146 -10.78 -4.78 -13.33
N PHE A 147 -11.32 -5.67 -12.52
CA PHE A 147 -10.57 -6.62 -11.71
C PHE A 147 -10.74 -8.03 -12.20
N GLY A 148 -9.71 -8.87 -12.08
CA GLY A 148 -9.81 -10.27 -12.44
C GLY A 148 -8.70 -11.14 -11.89
N LEU A 149 -9.06 -12.30 -11.39
CA LEU A 149 -8.15 -13.40 -11.01
C LEU A 149 -8.25 -14.44 -12.12
N SER A 150 -7.63 -14.14 -13.27
CA SER A 150 -7.80 -14.88 -14.52
C SER A 150 -6.86 -16.06 -14.69
N GLU A 151 -6.09 -16.42 -13.65
CA GLU A 151 -5.09 -17.48 -13.70
C GLU A 151 -5.69 -18.83 -14.12
N ILE A 152 -6.91 -19.15 -13.66
CA ILE A 152 -7.62 -20.39 -14.04
C ILE A 152 -7.82 -20.49 -15.57
N ASN A 153 -8.00 -19.36 -16.27
CA ASN A 153 -8.17 -19.31 -17.72
C ASN A 153 -6.86 -19.65 -18.48
N TRP A 154 -5.73 -19.67 -17.76
CA TRP A 154 -4.42 -20.03 -18.26
C TRP A 154 -3.95 -21.43 -17.82
N GLY A 155 -4.82 -22.17 -17.10
CA GLY A 155 -4.48 -23.46 -16.55
C GLY A 155 -3.52 -23.43 -15.35
N ILE A 156 -3.46 -22.30 -14.65
CA ILE A 156 -2.64 -22.11 -13.44
C ILE A 156 -3.49 -21.62 -12.27
N ILE A 157 -2.96 -21.74 -11.07
CA ILE A 157 -3.59 -21.18 -9.87
C ILE A 157 -3.06 -19.76 -9.60
N PRO A 158 -3.81 -18.87 -8.93
CA PRO A 158 -3.31 -17.59 -8.46
C PRO A 158 -2.29 -17.81 -7.32
N ALA A 159 -1.04 -18.11 -7.73
CA ALA A 159 0.07 -18.49 -6.86
C ALA A 159 0.74 -17.27 -6.20
N GLY A 160 1.79 -17.50 -5.43
CA GLY A 160 2.40 -16.49 -4.59
C GLY A 160 1.42 -16.05 -3.50
N ASN A 161 1.32 -14.75 -3.26
CA ASN A 161 0.38 -14.20 -2.27
C ASN A 161 -0.94 -13.69 -2.90
N VAL A 162 -1.17 -13.94 -4.19
CA VAL A 162 -2.35 -13.41 -4.91
C VAL A 162 -3.64 -13.94 -4.29
N ALA A 163 -3.77 -15.28 -4.22
CA ALA A 163 -4.95 -15.91 -3.61
C ALA A 163 -5.12 -15.48 -2.14
N LYS A 164 -4.04 -15.51 -1.37
CA LYS A 164 -4.07 -15.11 0.05
C LYS A 164 -4.52 -13.67 0.23
N ALA A 165 -4.00 -12.75 -0.58
CA ALA A 165 -4.34 -11.34 -0.54
C ALA A 165 -5.85 -11.10 -0.79
N PHE A 166 -6.43 -11.84 -1.75
CA PHE A 166 -7.85 -11.75 -2.08
C PHE A 166 -8.74 -12.37 -1.01
N VAL A 167 -8.44 -13.60 -0.60
CA VAL A 167 -9.22 -14.34 0.42
C VAL A 167 -9.27 -13.60 1.77
N ASP A 168 -8.23 -12.87 2.13
CA ASP A 168 -8.21 -12.10 3.38
C ASP A 168 -9.10 -10.85 3.36
N LYS A 169 -9.56 -10.43 2.18
CA LYS A 169 -10.35 -9.19 2.01
C LYS A 169 -11.83 -9.45 1.77
N VAL A 170 -12.17 -10.51 1.04
CA VAL A 170 -13.54 -10.76 0.59
C VAL A 170 -14.16 -11.95 1.32
N SER A 171 -15.48 -12.17 1.10
CA SER A 171 -16.14 -13.34 1.65
C SER A 171 -15.59 -14.64 1.03
N PRO A 172 -15.62 -15.79 1.74
CA PRO A 172 -15.24 -17.08 1.16
C PRO A 172 -16.02 -17.43 -0.13
N ALA A 173 -17.29 -17.02 -0.22
CA ALA A 173 -18.12 -17.27 -1.39
C ALA A 173 -17.66 -16.43 -2.60
N ASP A 174 -17.42 -15.13 -2.42
CA ASP A 174 -16.89 -14.28 -3.49
C ASP A 174 -15.49 -14.76 -3.91
N ALA A 175 -14.63 -15.14 -2.95
CA ALA A 175 -13.30 -15.67 -3.25
C ALA A 175 -13.35 -16.91 -4.12
N ALA A 176 -14.16 -17.91 -3.73
CA ALA A 176 -14.33 -19.14 -4.50
C ALA A 176 -14.89 -18.85 -5.90
N TYR A 177 -15.91 -18.01 -5.98
CA TYR A 177 -16.55 -17.68 -7.27
C TYR A 177 -15.54 -17.11 -8.26
N TYR A 178 -14.90 -15.98 -7.93
CA TYR A 178 -14.02 -15.30 -8.88
C TYR A 178 -12.73 -16.05 -9.18
N MET A 179 -12.17 -16.77 -8.21
CA MET A 179 -10.95 -17.56 -8.43
C MET A 179 -11.22 -18.84 -9.25
N MET A 180 -12.41 -19.44 -9.14
CA MET A 180 -12.77 -20.66 -9.87
C MET A 180 -13.33 -20.37 -11.26
N THR A 181 -14.06 -19.26 -11.43
CA THR A 181 -14.64 -18.90 -12.73
C THR A 181 -13.69 -18.10 -13.60
N GLY A 182 -12.75 -17.36 -12.99
CA GLY A 182 -11.89 -16.39 -13.69
C GLY A 182 -12.66 -15.22 -14.28
N GLU A 183 -13.90 -15.00 -13.85
CA GLU A 183 -14.71 -13.86 -14.28
C GLU A 183 -14.15 -12.54 -13.76
N THR A 184 -14.43 -11.47 -14.50
CA THR A 184 -14.04 -10.11 -14.10
C THR A 184 -15.18 -9.41 -13.36
N PHE A 185 -14.84 -8.39 -12.60
CA PHE A 185 -15.79 -7.53 -11.91
C PHE A 185 -15.32 -6.06 -11.95
N ASP A 186 -16.27 -5.15 -11.78
CA ASP A 186 -16.00 -3.71 -11.78
C ASP A 186 -15.63 -3.14 -10.39
N GLY A 187 -15.32 -1.84 -10.34
CA GLY A 187 -14.98 -1.14 -9.09
C GLY A 187 -16.13 -1.13 -8.09
N LYS A 188 -17.37 -1.02 -8.53
CA LYS A 188 -18.54 -1.02 -7.64
C LYS A 188 -18.69 -2.37 -6.94
N LYS A 189 -18.51 -3.47 -7.69
CA LYS A 189 -18.53 -4.83 -7.12
C LYS A 189 -17.34 -5.04 -6.19
N ALA A 190 -16.14 -4.52 -6.54
CA ALA A 190 -14.96 -4.57 -5.66
C ALA A 190 -15.24 -3.89 -4.30
N ASN A 191 -15.88 -2.74 -4.30
CA ASN A 191 -16.31 -2.06 -3.08
C ASN A 191 -17.40 -2.84 -2.32
N ALA A 192 -18.41 -3.34 -3.03
CA ALA A 192 -19.48 -4.13 -2.42
C ALA A 192 -18.96 -5.41 -1.70
N MET A 193 -17.92 -6.06 -2.27
CA MET A 193 -17.21 -7.19 -1.65
C MET A 193 -16.22 -6.81 -0.55
N ARG A 194 -15.99 -5.52 -0.30
CA ARG A 194 -14.98 -5.02 0.65
C ARG A 194 -13.53 -5.30 0.24
N LEU A 195 -13.28 -5.55 -1.02
CA LEU A 195 -11.92 -5.64 -1.56
C LEU A 195 -11.21 -4.29 -1.48
N VAL A 196 -11.94 -3.20 -1.75
CA VAL A 196 -11.48 -1.81 -1.62
C VAL A 196 -12.36 -1.05 -0.62
N ASN A 197 -11.82 0.04 -0.05
CA ASN A 197 -12.55 0.87 0.90
C ASN A 197 -13.65 1.71 0.23
N GLU A 198 -13.40 2.15 -1.01
CA GLU A 198 -14.32 3.04 -1.73
C GLU A 198 -14.17 2.86 -3.24
N SER A 199 -15.26 3.05 -3.97
CA SER A 199 -15.30 3.15 -5.43
C SER A 199 -15.97 4.47 -5.80
N VAL A 200 -15.36 5.21 -6.74
CA VAL A 200 -15.86 6.50 -7.23
C VAL A 200 -15.73 6.59 -8.75
N PRO A 201 -16.50 7.45 -9.42
CA PRO A 201 -16.29 7.71 -10.84
C PRO A 201 -14.83 8.08 -11.11
N ARG A 202 -14.25 7.59 -12.21
CA ARG A 202 -12.83 7.81 -12.57
C ARG A 202 -12.41 9.27 -12.50
N ALA A 203 -13.29 10.18 -12.94
CA ALA A 203 -13.01 11.61 -12.91
C ALA A 203 -12.79 12.18 -11.49
N GLN A 204 -13.30 11.52 -10.45
CA GLN A 204 -13.17 11.94 -9.05
C GLN A 204 -12.07 11.16 -8.31
N LEU A 205 -11.49 10.12 -8.92
CA LEU A 205 -10.60 9.19 -8.24
C LEU A 205 -9.38 9.88 -7.64
N ARG A 206 -8.72 10.75 -8.40
CA ARG A 206 -7.52 11.48 -7.94
C ARG A 206 -7.84 12.38 -6.76
N GLU A 207 -8.87 13.23 -6.90
CA GLU A 207 -9.30 14.16 -5.86
C GLU A 207 -9.70 13.43 -4.58
N ARG A 208 -10.46 12.33 -4.72
CA ARG A 208 -10.91 11.55 -3.56
C ARG A 208 -9.75 10.87 -2.83
N THR A 209 -8.76 10.37 -3.58
CA THR A 209 -7.55 9.77 -3.01
C THR A 209 -6.71 10.82 -2.28
N GLU A 210 -6.56 12.00 -2.87
CA GLU A 210 -5.86 13.12 -2.24
C GLU A 210 -6.54 13.55 -0.94
N ALA A 211 -7.86 13.70 -0.93
CA ALA A 211 -8.62 14.03 0.28
C ALA A 211 -8.42 12.98 1.40
N LEU A 212 -8.35 11.69 1.05
CA LEU A 212 -8.05 10.64 2.02
C LEU A 212 -6.61 10.75 2.54
N ALA A 213 -5.63 11.01 1.66
CA ALA A 213 -4.24 11.19 2.06
C ALA A 213 -4.08 12.37 3.01
N ARG A 214 -4.69 13.53 2.70
CA ARG A 214 -4.68 14.73 3.57
C ARG A 214 -5.31 14.43 4.94
N LYS A 215 -6.42 13.71 4.98
CA LYS A 215 -7.05 13.27 6.25
C LYS A 215 -6.11 12.40 7.10
N LEU A 216 -5.28 11.56 6.50
CA LEU A 216 -4.28 10.77 7.22
C LEU A 216 -3.14 11.64 7.74
N MET A 217 -2.70 12.65 6.98
CA MET A 217 -1.63 13.57 7.39
C MET A 217 -2.01 14.46 8.58
N GLU A 218 -3.30 14.67 8.83
CA GLU A 218 -3.78 15.35 10.04
C GLU A 218 -3.52 14.56 11.33
N LYS A 219 -3.28 13.26 11.24
CA LYS A 219 -3.09 12.40 12.40
C LYS A 219 -1.63 12.42 12.87
N ASN A 220 -1.42 12.13 14.16
CA ASN A 220 -0.09 11.93 14.69
C ASN A 220 0.59 10.73 13.96
N PRO A 221 1.71 10.93 13.25
CA PRO A 221 2.31 9.88 12.42
C PRO A 221 2.82 8.69 13.23
N HIS A 222 3.31 8.93 14.46
CA HIS A 222 3.79 7.89 15.36
C HIS A 222 2.66 6.98 15.84
N VAL A 223 1.53 7.57 16.22
CA VAL A 223 0.32 6.83 16.61
C VAL A 223 -0.25 6.10 15.39
N LEU A 224 -0.28 6.75 14.23
CA LEU A 224 -0.80 6.17 12.98
C LEU A 224 -0.01 4.93 12.57
N TRP A 225 1.32 4.97 12.67
CA TRP A 225 2.18 3.79 12.48
C TRP A 225 1.83 2.66 13.44
N SER A 226 1.64 2.97 14.72
CA SER A 226 1.29 1.97 15.73
C SER A 226 -0.07 1.32 15.47
N VAL A 227 -1.06 2.11 15.01
CA VAL A 227 -2.39 1.62 14.59
C VAL A 227 -2.28 0.70 13.38
N LYS A 228 -1.50 1.10 12.35
CA LYS A 228 -1.24 0.28 11.17
C LYS A 228 -0.65 -1.08 11.55
N ASP A 229 0.43 -1.10 12.34
CA ASP A 229 1.09 -2.33 12.78
C ASP A 229 0.17 -3.23 13.61
N ALA A 230 -0.60 -2.64 14.54
CA ALA A 230 -1.57 -3.37 15.34
C ALA A 230 -2.67 -4.00 14.48
N THR A 231 -3.32 -3.22 13.61
CA THR A 231 -4.43 -3.69 12.76
C THR A 231 -4.03 -4.91 11.93
N ARG A 232 -2.79 -4.92 11.43
CA ARG A 232 -2.26 -6.03 10.64
C ARG A 232 -2.08 -7.31 11.46
N ARG A 233 -1.59 -7.20 12.70
CA ARG A 233 -1.26 -8.34 13.56
C ARG A 233 -2.47 -8.97 14.22
N LEU A 234 -3.44 -8.16 14.62
CA LEU A 234 -4.61 -8.58 15.40
C LEU A 234 -5.43 -9.69 14.73
N LYS A 235 -5.44 -9.76 13.39
CA LYS A 235 -6.19 -10.78 12.64
C LYS A 235 -5.82 -12.24 12.99
N SER A 236 -4.57 -12.47 13.44
CA SER A 236 -4.06 -13.81 13.75
C SER A 236 -3.90 -14.08 15.23
N MET A 237 -4.35 -13.16 16.11
CA MET A 237 -4.24 -13.28 17.56
C MET A 237 -5.56 -13.73 18.17
N SER A 238 -5.49 -14.52 19.25
CA SER A 238 -6.60 -14.72 20.17
C SER A 238 -6.90 -13.42 20.94
N TRP A 239 -8.01 -13.38 21.68
CA TRP A 239 -8.36 -12.22 22.48
C TRP A 239 -7.33 -11.91 23.57
N ASP A 240 -6.84 -12.92 24.26
CA ASP A 240 -5.83 -12.78 25.34
C ASP A 240 -4.50 -12.28 24.79
N GLU A 241 -4.01 -12.87 23.68
CA GLU A 241 -2.81 -12.39 22.99
C GLU A 241 -2.95 -10.95 22.47
N ALA A 242 -4.14 -10.60 21.96
CA ALA A 242 -4.42 -9.26 21.47
C ALA A 242 -4.44 -8.23 22.59
N GLU A 243 -5.01 -8.55 23.76
CA GLU A 243 -5.01 -7.68 24.94
C GLU A 243 -3.58 -7.39 25.42
N ASP A 244 -2.78 -8.42 25.65
CA ASP A 244 -1.39 -8.27 26.08
C ASP A 244 -0.56 -7.47 25.07
N TYR A 245 -0.69 -7.81 23.77
CA TYR A 245 0.01 -7.11 22.72
C TYR A 245 -0.37 -5.63 22.65
N LEU A 246 -1.67 -5.32 22.68
CA LEU A 246 -2.16 -3.93 22.61
C LEU A 246 -1.76 -3.10 23.84
N TYR A 247 -1.73 -3.71 25.03
CA TYR A 247 -1.26 -3.05 26.23
C TYR A 247 0.21 -2.66 26.12
N ALA A 248 1.06 -3.60 25.73
CA ALA A 248 2.48 -3.35 25.52
C ALA A 248 2.72 -2.34 24.38
N LYS A 249 1.98 -2.46 23.27
CA LYS A 249 2.05 -1.55 22.12
C LYS A 249 1.65 -0.13 22.49
N ALA A 250 0.57 0.04 23.27
CA ALA A 250 0.12 1.34 23.74
C ALA A 250 1.17 2.01 24.63
N GLN A 251 1.74 1.30 25.59
CA GLN A 251 2.81 1.82 26.46
C GLN A 251 4.05 2.24 25.66
N ALA A 252 4.50 1.40 24.75
CA ALA A 252 5.62 1.73 23.87
C ALA A 252 5.31 2.98 23.02
N THR A 253 4.11 3.07 22.43
CA THR A 253 3.70 4.24 21.64
C THR A 253 3.71 5.52 22.46
N TYR A 254 3.12 5.50 23.66
CA TYR A 254 3.03 6.71 24.49
C TYR A 254 4.40 7.17 25.00
N SER A 255 5.30 6.24 25.32
CA SER A 255 6.64 6.57 25.82
C SER A 255 7.59 7.10 24.74
N THR A 256 7.36 6.74 23.47
CA THR A 256 8.24 7.09 22.35
C THR A 256 7.65 8.14 21.40
N ASP A 257 6.41 8.58 21.61
CA ASP A 257 5.78 9.63 20.80
C ASP A 257 6.44 10.99 21.02
N PRO A 258 7.18 11.53 20.04
CA PRO A 258 7.87 12.81 20.18
C PRO A 258 6.91 13.99 20.32
N GLU A 259 5.67 13.87 19.84
CA GLU A 259 4.65 14.91 19.91
C GLU A 259 3.90 14.89 21.26
N GLN A 260 4.06 13.85 22.08
CA GLN A 260 3.29 13.63 23.29
C GLN A 260 1.76 13.72 23.07
N GLY A 261 1.29 13.19 21.95
CA GLY A 261 -0.07 13.36 21.44
C GLY A 261 -1.16 12.94 22.44
N ARG A 262 -0.93 11.87 23.23
CA ARG A 262 -1.86 11.46 24.29
C ARG A 262 -2.05 12.56 25.32
N LYS A 263 -0.97 13.17 25.81
CA LYS A 263 -1.05 14.26 26.81
C LYS A 263 -1.74 15.48 26.21
N LYS A 264 -1.27 15.97 25.06
CA LYS A 264 -1.89 17.11 24.35
C LYS A 264 -3.39 16.90 24.12
N GLY A 265 -3.77 15.73 23.63
CA GLY A 265 -5.17 15.42 23.36
C GLY A 265 -6.03 15.41 24.62
N MET A 266 -5.53 14.86 25.74
CA MET A 266 -6.23 14.88 27.02
C MET A 266 -6.37 16.29 27.60
N ASP A 267 -5.32 17.07 27.60
CA ASP A 267 -5.32 18.45 28.10
C ASP A 267 -6.32 19.32 27.31
N GLN A 268 -6.27 19.25 25.98
CA GLN A 268 -7.19 19.97 25.09
C GLN A 268 -8.66 19.55 25.26
N PHE A 269 -8.91 18.28 25.53
CA PHE A 269 -10.28 17.79 25.71
C PHE A 269 -10.82 18.07 27.12
N LEU A 270 -10.06 17.76 28.16
CA LEU A 270 -10.54 17.79 29.56
C LEU A 270 -10.46 19.19 30.17
N GLU A 271 -9.36 19.91 29.92
CA GLU A 271 -9.05 21.18 30.53
C GLU A 271 -9.44 22.36 29.64
N GLU A 272 -8.91 22.42 28.41
CA GLU A 272 -9.17 23.51 27.47
C GLU A 272 -10.56 23.43 26.83
N LYS A 273 -11.16 22.23 26.74
CA LYS A 273 -12.43 21.95 26.05
C LYS A 273 -12.44 22.45 24.59
N SER A 274 -11.26 22.46 23.96
CA SER A 274 -11.02 23.02 22.63
C SER A 274 -11.39 22.11 21.48
N TYR A 275 -11.62 20.81 21.71
CA TYR A 275 -12.11 19.87 20.72
C TYR A 275 -12.97 18.76 21.35
N ARG A 276 -13.67 17.98 20.49
CA ARG A 276 -14.45 16.80 20.91
C ARG A 276 -13.91 15.56 20.19
N PRO A 277 -13.42 14.53 20.90
CA PRO A 277 -13.02 13.27 20.29
C PRO A 277 -14.13 12.68 19.41
N GLY A 278 -13.77 12.18 18.23
CA GLY A 278 -14.72 11.65 17.25
C GLY A 278 -15.31 12.70 16.29
N LEU A 279 -15.27 14.00 16.63
CA LEU A 279 -15.75 15.08 15.78
C LEU A 279 -14.61 15.93 15.19
N ALA A 280 -13.47 15.98 15.86
CA ALA A 280 -12.31 16.75 15.42
C ALA A 280 -11.00 16.07 15.87
N ASN A 281 -9.88 16.59 15.39
CA ASN A 281 -8.55 16.20 15.86
C ASN A 281 -8.09 17.19 16.95
N TYR A 282 -7.24 16.74 17.88
CA TYR A 282 -6.46 17.65 18.71
C TYR A 282 -5.43 18.40 17.86
N ARG A 283 -5.06 19.61 18.25
CA ARG A 283 -4.00 20.40 17.61
C ARG A 283 -2.65 19.79 17.95
N ARG A 284 -1.83 19.56 16.94
CA ARG A 284 -0.52 18.90 17.08
C ARG A 284 0.63 19.88 17.35
N ASP A 285 0.46 21.13 17.00
CA ASP A 285 1.40 22.26 17.15
C ASP A 285 1.51 22.73 18.57
#